data_95c4b6e94d8664e203e2b0c7e868e631
#
_entry.id   95c4b6e94d8664e203e2b0c7e868e631
#
_cell.length_a   1.000
_cell.length_b   1.000
_cell.length_c   1.000
_cell.angle_alpha   90.00
_cell.angle_beta   90.00
_cell.angle_gamma   90.00
#
_symmetry.space_group_name_H-M   'P 1'
#
loop_
_entity.id
_entity.type
_entity.pdbx_description
1 polymer ?
#
loop_
_entity_poly.entity_id
_entity_poly.type
_entity_poly.pdbx_seq_one_letter_code
_entity_poly.pdbx_strand_id
1 'polypeptide(L)'
;MQLDLALEKEVAAWLLKATEDLRAAQVDLKAEPPLLNDSLFHCQQACEKVLKSLLCCLQTPFRKVHDLNELGNLAMQSFPELDPSLDKIAHLSGYAVT
;
A
#
# COMPACT_ATOMS: atom_id res chain seq x y z
N MET A 1 0.08 18.38 11.93
CA MET A 1 -0.93 17.38 12.36
C MET A 1 -0.41 16.68 13.60
N GLN A 2 -1.24 16.56 14.61
CA GLN A 2 -0.87 15.87 15.84
C GLN A 2 -1.69 14.59 15.96
N LEU A 3 -1.01 13.45 16.08
CA LEU A 3 -1.66 12.14 16.19
C LEU A 3 -1.70 11.74 17.66
N ASP A 4 -2.80 11.12 18.09
CA ASP A 4 -2.82 10.48 19.40
C ASP A 4 -2.05 9.16 19.35
N LEU A 5 -1.76 8.60 20.53
CA LEU A 5 -0.92 7.40 20.63
C LEU A 5 -1.56 6.19 19.94
N ALA A 6 -2.89 6.02 20.04
CA ALA A 6 -3.56 4.90 19.40
C ALA A 6 -3.47 5.00 17.88
N LEU A 7 -3.63 6.18 17.33
CA LEU A 7 -3.52 6.41 15.89
C LEU A 7 -2.09 6.20 15.40
N GLU A 8 -1.10 6.69 16.16
CA GLU A 8 0.30 6.45 15.82
C GLU A 8 0.62 4.95 15.73
N LYS A 9 0.10 4.17 16.67
CA LYS A 9 0.30 2.72 16.67
C LYS A 9 -0.36 2.06 15.46
N GLU A 10 -1.54 2.51 15.08
CA GLU A 10 -2.25 1.97 13.91
C GLU A 10 -1.47 2.27 12.63
N VAL A 11 -1.03 3.51 12.46
CA VAL A 11 -0.22 3.91 11.30
C VAL A 11 1.06 3.07 11.24
N ALA A 12 1.76 2.94 12.37
CA ALA A 12 2.99 2.16 12.44
C ALA A 12 2.75 0.69 12.10
N ALA A 13 1.61 0.12 12.52
CA ALA A 13 1.28 -1.27 12.20
C ALA A 13 1.11 -1.48 10.70
N TRP A 14 0.44 -0.55 9.99
CA TRP A 14 0.31 -0.65 8.53
C TRP A 14 1.66 -0.53 7.84
N LEU A 15 2.52 0.40 8.29
CA LEU A 15 3.86 0.57 7.71
C LEU A 15 4.74 -0.65 7.95
N LEU A 16 4.62 -1.29 9.12
CA LEU A 16 5.35 -2.52 9.38
C LEU A 16 4.95 -3.63 8.41
N LYS A 17 3.65 -3.80 8.18
CA LYS A 17 3.15 -4.79 7.22
C LYS A 17 3.62 -4.49 5.79
N ALA A 18 3.66 -3.22 5.41
CA ALA A 18 4.18 -2.81 4.10
C ALA A 18 5.66 -3.18 3.97
N THR A 19 6.45 -2.96 5.02
CA THR A 19 7.87 -3.32 5.04
C THR A 19 8.07 -4.82 4.91
N GLU A 20 7.25 -5.61 5.57
CA GLU A 20 7.30 -7.09 5.45
C GLU A 20 6.99 -7.54 4.02
N ASP A 21 6.02 -6.92 3.36
CA ASP A 21 5.72 -7.22 1.96
C ASP A 21 6.90 -6.88 1.04
N LEU A 22 7.55 -5.74 1.26
CA LEU A 22 8.72 -5.36 0.48
C LEU A 22 9.87 -6.34 0.68
N ARG A 23 10.06 -6.81 1.91
CA ARG A 23 11.06 -7.83 2.20
C ARG A 23 10.76 -9.13 1.45
N ALA A 24 9.49 -9.56 1.46
CA ALA A 24 9.07 -10.74 0.74
C ALA A 24 9.33 -10.60 -0.77
N ALA A 25 9.03 -9.43 -1.34
CA ALA A 25 9.28 -9.15 -2.75
C ALA A 25 10.78 -9.27 -3.08
N GLN A 26 11.65 -8.77 -2.20
CA GLN A 26 13.10 -8.86 -2.39
C GLN A 26 13.59 -10.30 -2.34
N VAL A 27 13.06 -11.10 -1.42
CA VAL A 27 13.39 -12.53 -1.32
C VAL A 27 12.97 -13.25 -2.60
N ASP A 28 11.77 -12.95 -3.10
CA ASP A 28 11.27 -13.55 -4.34
C ASP A 28 12.17 -13.26 -5.53
N LEU A 29 12.71 -12.03 -5.62
CA LEU A 29 13.60 -11.65 -6.71
C LEU A 29 14.95 -12.38 -6.64
N LYS A 30 15.36 -12.80 -5.45
CA LYS A 30 16.61 -13.54 -5.26
C LYS A 30 16.47 -15.04 -5.44
N ALA A 31 15.26 -15.55 -5.55
CA ALA A 31 15.02 -16.97 -5.82
C ALA A 31 15.56 -17.33 -7.20
N GLU A 32 15.93 -18.60 -7.38
CA GLU A 32 16.47 -19.08 -8.65
C GLU A 32 15.63 -20.25 -9.19
N PRO A 33 14.84 -20.01 -10.27
CA PRO A 33 14.63 -18.71 -10.95
C PRO A 33 13.81 -17.73 -10.10
N PRO A 34 13.87 -16.43 -10.41
CA PRO A 34 13.12 -15.43 -9.64
C PRO A 34 11.61 -15.69 -9.70
N LEU A 35 10.95 -15.43 -8.57
CA LEU A 35 9.48 -15.55 -8.46
C LEU A 35 8.83 -14.20 -8.77
N LEU A 36 8.76 -13.86 -10.06
CA LEU A 36 8.38 -12.51 -10.48
C LEU A 36 6.94 -12.16 -10.13
N ASN A 37 6.00 -13.08 -10.36
CA ASN A 37 4.59 -12.81 -10.05
C ASN A 37 4.36 -12.62 -8.56
N ASP A 38 5.01 -13.44 -7.73
CA ASP A 38 4.89 -13.31 -6.29
C ASP A 38 5.53 -12.02 -5.79
N SER A 39 6.66 -11.63 -6.37
CA SER A 39 7.31 -10.37 -6.05
C SER A 39 6.39 -9.18 -6.39
N LEU A 40 5.76 -9.19 -7.57
CA LEU A 40 4.82 -8.14 -7.96
C LEU A 40 3.61 -8.10 -7.03
N PHE A 41 3.09 -9.26 -6.63
CA PHE A 41 1.99 -9.33 -5.67
C PHE A 41 2.36 -8.63 -4.36
N HIS A 42 3.54 -8.93 -3.81
CA HIS A 42 3.98 -8.31 -2.57
C HIS A 42 4.25 -6.82 -2.71
N CYS A 43 4.75 -6.37 -3.86
CA CYS A 43 4.89 -4.93 -4.12
C CYS A 43 3.52 -4.23 -4.12
N GLN A 44 2.53 -4.84 -4.74
CA GLN A 44 1.17 -4.30 -4.76
C GLN A 44 0.59 -4.26 -3.34
N GLN A 45 0.80 -5.31 -2.55
CA GLN A 45 0.36 -5.35 -1.16
C GLN A 45 1.03 -4.27 -0.32
N ALA A 46 2.31 -4.02 -0.55
CA ALA A 46 3.04 -2.96 0.14
C ALA A 46 2.44 -1.58 -0.18
N CYS A 47 2.17 -1.30 -1.45
CA CYS A 47 1.54 -0.04 -1.86
C CYS A 47 0.17 0.14 -1.21
N GLU A 48 -0.64 -0.92 -1.16
CA GLU A 48 -1.95 -0.92 -0.52
C GLU A 48 -1.84 -0.52 0.95
N LYS A 49 -0.88 -1.12 1.66
CA LYS A 49 -0.70 -0.87 3.09
C LYS A 49 -0.16 0.52 3.38
N VAL A 50 0.69 1.06 2.50
CA VAL A 50 1.15 2.44 2.61
C VAL A 50 -0.03 3.40 2.44
N LEU A 51 -0.91 3.16 1.47
CA LEU A 51 -2.10 3.98 1.29
C LEU A 51 -3.02 3.91 2.50
N LYS A 52 -3.20 2.72 3.08
CA LYS A 52 -3.99 2.57 4.31
C LYS A 52 -3.38 3.33 5.48
N SER A 53 -2.05 3.31 5.62
CA SER A 53 -1.38 4.10 6.67
C SER A 53 -1.62 5.60 6.47
N LEU A 54 -1.56 6.07 5.23
CA LEU A 54 -1.85 7.48 4.92
C LEU A 54 -3.29 7.84 5.27
N LEU A 55 -4.25 7.01 4.89
CA LEU A 55 -5.66 7.24 5.19
C LEU A 55 -5.91 7.25 6.70
N CYS A 56 -5.21 6.39 7.46
CA CYS A 56 -5.26 6.44 8.92
C CYS A 56 -4.73 7.77 9.46
N CYS A 57 -3.59 8.24 8.96
CA CYS A 57 -3.03 9.54 9.34
C CYS A 57 -4.03 10.68 9.11
N LEU A 58 -4.75 10.63 8.01
CA LEU A 58 -5.72 11.63 7.62
C LEU A 58 -7.08 11.42 8.29
N GLN A 59 -7.21 10.34 9.05
CA GLN A 59 -8.46 9.93 9.69
C GLN A 59 -9.60 9.79 8.67
N THR A 60 -9.26 9.34 7.46
CA THR A 60 -10.23 9.08 6.40
C THR A 60 -10.67 7.61 6.47
N PRO A 61 -11.95 7.34 6.74
CA PRO A 61 -12.44 5.96 6.80
C PRO A 61 -12.27 5.24 5.46
N PHE A 62 -11.97 3.95 5.50
CA PHE A 62 -11.91 3.10 4.31
C PHE A 62 -12.43 1.72 4.66
N ARG A 63 -12.96 1.04 3.63
CA ARG A 63 -13.44 -0.33 3.78
C ARG A 63 -12.25 -1.29 3.82
N LYS A 64 -12.48 -2.52 4.31
CA LYS A 64 -11.48 -3.60 4.22
C LYS A 64 -11.42 -4.08 2.78
N VAL A 65 -10.62 -3.39 1.95
CA VAL A 65 -10.49 -3.69 0.53
C VAL A 65 -9.03 -3.83 0.16
N HIS A 66 -8.79 -4.48 -0.98
CA HIS A 66 -7.47 -4.64 -1.58
C HIS A 66 -7.38 -3.92 -2.93
N ASP A 67 -8.30 -3.00 -3.18
CA ASP A 67 -8.37 -2.28 -4.44
C ASP A 67 -7.58 -0.98 -4.36
N LEU A 68 -6.44 -0.94 -5.04
CA LEU A 68 -5.59 0.24 -5.08
C LEU A 68 -6.30 1.44 -5.70
N ASN A 69 -7.20 1.22 -6.65
CA ASN A 69 -7.97 2.31 -7.25
C ASN A 69 -8.87 2.98 -6.21
N GLU A 70 -9.57 2.20 -5.40
CA GLU A 70 -10.44 2.75 -4.37
C GLU A 70 -9.62 3.48 -3.31
N LEU A 71 -8.55 2.86 -2.81
CA LEU A 71 -7.70 3.46 -1.79
C LEU A 71 -7.00 4.72 -2.32
N GLY A 72 -6.52 4.67 -3.56
CA GLY A 72 -5.88 5.81 -4.19
C GLY A 72 -6.85 6.98 -4.38
N ASN A 73 -8.09 6.70 -4.77
CA ASN A 73 -9.11 7.74 -4.93
C ASN A 73 -9.42 8.42 -3.60
N LEU A 74 -9.51 7.65 -2.52
CA LEU A 74 -9.72 8.22 -1.19
C LEU A 74 -8.55 9.12 -0.78
N ALA A 75 -7.31 8.68 -1.01
CA ALA A 75 -6.13 9.48 -0.70
C ALA A 75 -6.09 10.76 -1.54
N MET A 76 -6.44 10.67 -2.82
CA MET A 76 -6.42 11.80 -3.73
C MET A 76 -7.43 12.88 -3.35
N GLN A 77 -8.58 12.50 -2.79
CA GLN A 77 -9.56 13.47 -2.31
C GLN A 77 -8.99 14.37 -1.22
N SER A 78 -8.07 13.83 -0.40
CA SER A 78 -7.42 14.59 0.67
C SER A 78 -6.15 15.30 0.21
N PHE A 79 -5.45 14.72 -0.78
CA PHE A 79 -4.21 15.26 -1.33
C PHE A 79 -4.22 15.16 -2.86
N PRO A 80 -4.85 16.10 -3.56
CA PRO A 80 -4.92 16.05 -5.03
C PRO A 80 -3.55 16.02 -5.70
N GLU A 81 -2.51 16.56 -5.07
CA GLU A 81 -1.15 16.56 -5.62
C GLU A 81 -0.53 15.16 -5.74
N LEU A 82 -1.16 14.15 -5.16
CA LEU A 82 -0.70 12.76 -5.28
C LEU A 82 -1.14 12.09 -6.58
N ASP A 83 -2.05 12.70 -7.35
CA ASP A 83 -2.68 12.09 -8.51
C ASP A 83 -1.69 11.40 -9.46
N PRO A 84 -0.60 12.05 -9.94
CA PRO A 84 0.32 11.39 -10.86
C PRO A 84 0.99 10.15 -10.28
N SER A 85 1.28 10.15 -8.98
CA SER A 85 1.88 9.01 -8.31
C SER A 85 0.90 7.88 -8.12
N LEU A 86 -0.35 8.21 -7.78
CA LEU A 86 -1.41 7.22 -7.57
C LEU A 86 -1.79 6.51 -8.85
N ASP A 87 -1.76 7.19 -9.99
CA ASP A 87 -2.01 6.56 -11.28
C ASP A 87 -1.02 5.42 -11.53
N LYS A 88 0.26 5.63 -11.23
CA LYS A 88 1.29 4.61 -11.39
C LYS A 88 1.05 3.42 -10.47
N ILE A 89 0.67 3.69 -9.21
CA ILE A 89 0.40 2.64 -8.22
C ILE A 89 -0.83 1.84 -8.59
N ALA A 90 -1.88 2.49 -9.08
CA ALA A 90 -3.12 1.84 -9.43
C ALA A 90 -2.93 0.77 -10.52
N HIS A 91 -1.99 0.97 -11.43
CA HIS A 91 -1.68 -0.02 -12.46
C HIS A 91 -1.24 -1.36 -11.88
N LEU A 92 -0.67 -1.36 -10.67
CA LEU A 92 -0.23 -2.59 -10.01
C LEU A 92 -1.38 -3.49 -9.61
N SER A 93 -2.59 -2.98 -9.47
CA SER A 93 -3.77 -3.79 -9.16
C SER A 93 -4.00 -4.89 -10.20
N GLY A 94 -3.66 -4.62 -11.47
CA GLY A 94 -3.78 -5.61 -12.54
C GLY A 94 -2.80 -6.77 -12.43
N TYR A 95 -1.70 -6.59 -11.72
CA TYR A 95 -0.68 -7.62 -11.53
C TYR A 95 -0.92 -8.47 -10.30
N ALA A 96 -1.79 -8.04 -9.40
CA ALA A 96 -2.08 -8.77 -8.18
C ALA A 96 -3.11 -9.89 -8.38
N VAL A 97 -3.51 -10.13 -9.59
CA VAL A 97 -4.50 -11.15 -9.92
C VAL A 97 -3.81 -12.50 -10.03
N THR A 98 -4.36 -13.44 -9.36
CA THR A 98 -3.91 -14.82 -9.42
C THR A 98 -5.01 -15.70 -9.98
#